data_9b712339d437f7a921a2b3d36cf0e47a
#
_entry.id   9b712339d437f7a921a2b3d36cf0e47a
#
_cell.length_a   1.000
_cell.length_b   1.000
_cell.length_c   1.000
_cell.angle_alpha   90.00
_cell.angle_beta   90.00
_cell.angle_gamma   90.00
#
_symmetry.space_group_name_H-M   'P 1'
#
loop_
_entity.id
_entity.type
_entity.pdbx_description
1 polymer ?
#
loop_
_entity_poly.entity_id
_entity_poly.type
_entity_poly.pdbx_seq_one_letter_code
_entity_poly.pdbx_strand_id
1 'polypeptide(L)'
;MNRNLPHIILDSTVDNVNILGKVFNNLPDDIDPNQRLSLEGGFNDYFTLYAPKDYERDALYIFTPDLMALLIDGATWCDVEIVDSQIYFYSAYNKFDYVKEMEFVWKAFRIMSIMGVKLYNQTDYYADERIGNWQLNVVADQGKRLKNYMPLISTIVFILSAVFFMIYAIVFTIAPIIMR
;
A
#
# COMPACT_ATOMS: atom_id res chain seq x y z
N MET A 1 -6.59 5.76 17.06
CA MET A 1 -7.50 4.65 17.46
C MET A 1 -6.95 4.01 18.72
N ASN A 2 -7.79 3.43 19.55
CA ASN A 2 -7.32 2.81 20.82
C ASN A 2 -6.76 1.39 20.64
N ARG A 3 -6.68 0.88 19.42
CA ARG A 3 -6.33 -0.50 19.10
C ARG A 3 -5.52 -0.61 17.83
N ASN A 4 -4.67 -1.62 17.77
CA ASN A 4 -3.92 -1.93 16.57
C ASN A 4 -4.80 -2.68 15.57
N LEU A 5 -4.74 -2.27 14.34
CA LEU A 5 -5.39 -2.89 13.19
C LEU A 5 -4.35 -3.59 12.30
N PRO A 6 -4.76 -4.55 11.49
CA PRO A 6 -3.87 -5.08 10.46
C PRO A 6 -3.44 -3.97 9.49
N HIS A 7 -2.26 -4.12 8.91
CA HIS A 7 -1.75 -3.17 7.93
C HIS A 7 -2.52 -3.28 6.63
N ILE A 8 -3.35 -2.29 6.33
CA ILE A 8 -4.19 -2.25 5.13
C ILE A 8 -3.79 -1.04 4.30
N ILE A 9 -3.61 -1.22 3.00
CA ILE A 9 -3.38 -0.15 2.04
C ILE A 9 -4.50 -0.14 1.01
N LEU A 10 -5.08 1.01 0.81
CA LEU A 10 -5.98 1.32 -0.29
C LEU A 10 -5.25 2.26 -1.24
N ASP A 11 -4.93 1.76 -2.40
CA ASP A 11 -4.16 2.43 -3.43
C ASP A 11 -5.08 2.95 -4.53
N SER A 12 -5.01 4.24 -4.81
CA SER A 12 -5.75 4.88 -5.89
C SER A 12 -5.15 4.52 -7.25
N THR A 13 -6.00 4.18 -8.20
CA THR A 13 -5.55 3.92 -9.59
C THR A 13 -5.33 5.19 -10.40
N VAL A 14 -5.84 6.33 -9.93
CA VAL A 14 -5.85 7.61 -10.68
C VAL A 14 -4.47 8.24 -10.74
N ASP A 15 -3.66 8.07 -9.73
CA ASP A 15 -2.30 8.62 -9.65
C ASP A 15 -1.21 7.66 -10.11
N ASN A 16 -1.59 6.45 -10.49
CA ASN A 16 -0.69 5.48 -11.10
C ASN A 16 -0.21 5.94 -12.48
N VAL A 17 1.10 5.96 -12.67
CA VAL A 17 1.70 6.40 -13.94
C VAL A 17 1.84 5.22 -14.88
N ASN A 18 1.24 5.31 -16.07
CA ASN A 18 1.41 4.30 -17.12
C ASN A 18 2.57 4.71 -18.04
N ILE A 19 3.68 3.97 -17.97
CA ILE A 19 4.82 4.16 -18.88
C ILE A 19 5.00 2.88 -19.71
N LEU A 20 4.86 3.00 -21.03
CA LEU A 20 5.04 1.89 -21.98
C LEU A 20 4.18 0.66 -21.69
N GLY A 21 2.95 0.87 -21.22
CA GLY A 21 2.02 -0.23 -20.91
C GLY A 21 2.27 -0.90 -19.54
N LYS A 22 3.23 -0.40 -18.76
CA LYS A 22 3.39 -0.77 -17.35
C LYS A 22 2.80 0.31 -16.47
N VAL A 23 1.91 -0.09 -15.59
CA VAL A 23 1.37 0.76 -14.54
C VAL A 23 2.39 0.80 -13.42
N PHE A 24 2.97 1.96 -13.18
CA PHE A 24 3.81 2.21 -12.02
C PHE A 24 2.92 2.79 -10.92
N ASN A 25 2.76 2.01 -9.91
CA ASN A 25 2.11 2.41 -8.68
C ASN A 25 3.04 3.35 -7.90
N ASN A 26 2.50 4.36 -7.24
CA ASN A 26 3.25 5.21 -6.32
C ASN A 26 3.60 4.49 -4.99
N LEU A 27 2.99 3.34 -4.74
CA LEU A 27 3.40 2.44 -3.66
C LEU A 27 4.72 1.72 -3.99
N PRO A 28 5.45 1.22 -2.98
CA PRO A 28 6.60 0.37 -3.22
C PRO A 28 6.23 -0.78 -4.14
N ASP A 29 6.93 -0.91 -5.27
CA ASP A 29 6.70 -1.95 -6.31
C ASP A 29 6.86 -3.39 -5.80
N ASP A 30 7.12 -3.56 -4.53
CA ASP A 30 7.52 -4.78 -3.87
C ASP A 30 6.43 -5.39 -2.95
N ILE A 31 5.20 -4.86 -2.95
CA ILE A 31 4.10 -5.50 -2.20
C ILE A 31 3.73 -6.82 -2.89
N ASP A 32 3.68 -7.89 -2.10
CA ASP A 32 3.30 -9.21 -2.59
C ASP A 32 1.90 -9.18 -3.22
N PRO A 33 1.77 -9.50 -4.53
CA PRO A 33 0.48 -9.50 -5.23
C PRO A 33 -0.58 -10.43 -4.61
N ASN A 34 -0.15 -11.45 -3.87
CA ASN A 34 -1.06 -12.36 -3.16
C ASN A 34 -1.79 -11.69 -1.98
N GLN A 35 -1.42 -10.46 -1.62
CA GLN A 35 -2.09 -9.67 -0.59
C GLN A 35 -3.12 -8.71 -1.19
N ARG A 36 -3.28 -8.68 -2.52
CA ARG A 36 -4.28 -7.89 -3.20
C ARG A 36 -5.66 -8.53 -3.04
N LEU A 37 -6.64 -7.72 -2.66
CA LEU A 37 -8.03 -8.11 -2.58
C LEU A 37 -8.81 -7.55 -3.76
N SER A 38 -9.70 -8.39 -4.30
CA SER A 38 -10.69 -7.95 -5.29
C SER A 38 -12.01 -7.67 -4.59
N LEU A 39 -12.53 -6.46 -4.80
CA LEU A 39 -13.81 -6.02 -4.26
C LEU A 39 -14.86 -5.93 -5.38
N GLU A 40 -16.13 -5.98 -4.98
CA GLU A 40 -17.26 -5.94 -5.91
C GLU A 40 -17.64 -4.49 -6.30
N GLY A 41 -18.61 -4.35 -7.21
CA GLY A 41 -19.27 -3.07 -7.52
C GLY A 41 -18.40 -2.06 -8.28
N GLY A 42 -17.40 -2.51 -9.08
CA GLY A 42 -16.54 -1.60 -9.85
C GLY A 42 -15.53 -0.84 -9.00
N PHE A 43 -15.38 -1.17 -7.71
CA PHE A 43 -14.43 -0.52 -6.83
C PHE A 43 -12.99 -0.68 -7.30
N ASN A 44 -12.67 -1.84 -7.88
CA ASN A 44 -11.33 -2.13 -8.40
C ASN A 44 -10.94 -1.28 -9.63
N ASP A 45 -11.87 -0.55 -10.24
CA ASP A 45 -11.56 0.39 -11.32
C ASP A 45 -10.92 1.67 -10.77
N TYR A 46 -11.17 1.97 -9.50
CA TYR A 46 -10.71 3.18 -8.82
C TYR A 46 -9.62 2.91 -7.79
N PHE A 47 -9.65 1.75 -7.16
CA PHE A 47 -8.75 1.42 -6.05
C PHE A 47 -8.25 -0.02 -6.12
N THR A 48 -7.06 -0.23 -5.59
CA THR A 48 -6.53 -1.55 -5.25
C THR A 48 -6.41 -1.66 -3.74
N LEU A 49 -7.03 -2.68 -3.15
CA LEU A 49 -6.95 -2.94 -1.71
C LEU A 49 -5.92 -4.03 -1.43
N TYR A 50 -5.01 -3.76 -0.49
CA TYR A 50 -4.06 -4.73 0.01
C TYR A 50 -4.29 -4.99 1.49
N ALA A 51 -4.28 -6.27 1.87
CA ALA A 51 -4.34 -6.70 3.27
C ALA A 51 -3.40 -7.88 3.49
N PRO A 52 -2.84 -8.05 4.70
CA PRO A 52 -2.02 -9.21 5.00
C PRO A 52 -2.83 -10.49 4.88
N LYS A 53 -2.16 -11.57 4.49
CA LYS A 53 -2.77 -12.89 4.43
C LYS A 53 -3.38 -13.25 5.80
N ASP A 54 -4.57 -13.85 5.77
CA ASP A 54 -5.41 -14.21 6.92
C ASP A 54 -6.14 -13.02 7.59
N TYR A 55 -5.98 -11.78 7.04
CA TYR A 55 -6.68 -10.57 7.48
C TYR A 55 -7.61 -9.98 6.40
N GLU A 56 -7.88 -10.73 5.34
CA GLU A 56 -8.75 -10.30 4.23
C GLU A 56 -10.17 -9.98 4.74
N ARG A 57 -10.68 -10.79 5.67
CA ARG A 57 -12.01 -10.59 6.27
C ARG A 57 -12.07 -9.31 7.10
N ASP A 58 -10.99 -8.96 7.77
CA ASP A 58 -10.85 -7.73 8.55
C ASP A 58 -10.94 -6.51 7.62
N ALA A 59 -10.23 -6.55 6.51
CA ALA A 59 -10.28 -5.49 5.50
C ALA A 59 -11.67 -5.36 4.89
N LEU A 60 -12.31 -6.46 4.50
CA LEU A 60 -13.66 -6.46 3.93
C LEU A 60 -14.73 -5.97 4.92
N TYR A 61 -14.51 -6.18 6.21
CA TYR A 61 -15.42 -5.66 7.23
C TYR A 61 -15.29 -4.15 7.39
N ILE A 62 -14.07 -3.62 7.25
CA ILE A 62 -13.80 -2.17 7.32
C ILE A 62 -14.33 -1.47 6.07
N PHE A 63 -14.06 -2.01 4.89
CA PHE A 63 -14.45 -1.44 3.60
C PHE A 63 -15.85 -1.91 3.19
N THR A 64 -16.85 -1.42 3.90
CA THR A 64 -18.25 -1.69 3.58
C THR A 64 -18.68 -1.04 2.26
N PRO A 65 -19.74 -1.52 1.58
CA PRO A 65 -20.24 -0.92 0.33
C PRO A 65 -20.51 0.59 0.43
N ASP A 66 -21.05 1.07 1.55
CA ASP A 66 -21.31 2.50 1.76
C ASP A 66 -20.01 3.30 1.86
N LEU A 67 -18.97 2.75 2.50
CA LEU A 67 -17.66 3.39 2.56
C LEU A 67 -16.96 3.37 1.20
N MET A 68 -17.08 2.25 0.46
CA MET A 68 -16.55 2.14 -0.90
C MET A 68 -17.19 3.17 -1.84
N ALA A 69 -18.51 3.32 -1.82
CA ALA A 69 -19.20 4.32 -2.62
C ALA A 69 -18.72 5.74 -2.28
N LEU A 70 -18.57 6.05 -0.99
CA LEU A 70 -18.08 7.35 -0.54
C LEU A 70 -16.63 7.62 -1.01
N LEU A 71 -15.76 6.60 -1.01
CA LEU A 71 -14.39 6.69 -1.49
C LEU A 71 -14.36 6.97 -3.00
N ILE A 72 -15.16 6.27 -3.79
CA ILE A 72 -15.30 6.51 -5.23
C ILE A 72 -15.77 7.94 -5.50
N ASP A 73 -16.79 8.41 -4.78
CA ASP A 73 -17.38 9.73 -5.02
C ASP A 73 -16.48 10.90 -4.62
N GLY A 74 -15.62 10.70 -3.62
CA GLY A 74 -14.92 11.83 -3.02
C GLY A 74 -13.40 11.74 -2.94
N ALA A 75 -12.81 10.56 -3.00
CA ALA A 75 -11.41 10.35 -2.62
C ALA A 75 -10.58 9.52 -3.61
N THR A 76 -11.00 9.42 -4.87
CA THR A 76 -10.26 8.67 -5.91
C THR A 76 -8.84 9.20 -6.20
N TRP A 77 -8.51 10.37 -5.69
CA TRP A 77 -7.20 11.03 -5.81
C TRP A 77 -6.26 10.77 -4.62
N CYS A 78 -6.65 9.92 -3.70
CA CYS A 78 -6.01 9.78 -2.38
C CYS A 78 -5.81 8.31 -2.04
N ASP A 79 -4.60 7.96 -1.63
CA ASP A 79 -4.31 6.66 -1.03
C ASP A 79 -4.62 6.70 0.45
N VAL A 80 -4.97 5.54 1.02
CA VAL A 80 -5.22 5.40 2.44
C VAL A 80 -4.41 4.24 2.99
N GLU A 81 -3.69 4.49 4.06
CA GLU A 81 -2.98 3.46 4.81
C GLU A 81 -3.51 3.38 6.24
N ILE A 82 -3.86 2.18 6.67
CA ILE A 82 -4.19 1.85 8.05
C ILE A 82 -3.05 1.02 8.60
N VAL A 83 -2.33 1.54 9.56
CA VAL A 83 -1.20 0.86 10.19
C VAL A 83 -1.17 1.12 11.68
N ASP A 84 -0.99 0.07 12.45
CA ASP A 84 -1.04 0.09 13.91
C ASP A 84 -2.36 0.71 14.43
N SER A 85 -2.32 1.87 15.05
CA SER A 85 -3.50 2.60 15.55
C SER A 85 -3.78 3.89 14.76
N GLN A 86 -3.24 4.04 13.56
CA GLN A 86 -3.28 5.27 12.78
C GLN A 86 -3.85 5.05 11.38
N ILE A 87 -4.44 6.11 10.84
CA ILE A 87 -4.91 6.19 9.46
C ILE A 87 -4.18 7.33 8.80
N TYR A 88 -3.52 7.04 7.68
CA TYR A 88 -2.82 8.02 6.87
C TYR A 88 -3.53 8.19 5.54
N PHE A 89 -3.55 9.43 5.07
CA PHE A 89 -4.02 9.79 3.74
C PHE A 89 -2.87 10.39 2.96
N TYR A 90 -2.62 9.86 1.77
CA TYR A 90 -1.57 10.33 0.88
C TYR A 90 -2.19 10.90 -0.39
N SER A 91 -1.69 12.02 -0.86
CA SER A 91 -2.09 12.61 -2.13
C SER A 91 -0.86 12.96 -2.94
N ALA A 92 -0.76 12.42 -4.13
CA ALA A 92 0.29 12.78 -5.08
C ALA A 92 -0.05 14.12 -5.74
N TYR A 93 0.46 15.23 -5.21
CA TYR A 93 0.27 16.54 -5.80
C TYR A 93 1.55 17.01 -6.51
N ASN A 94 1.50 17.08 -7.83
CA ASN A 94 2.70 17.26 -8.65
C ASN A 94 2.86 18.64 -9.33
N LYS A 95 1.96 19.62 -9.14
CA LYS A 95 2.09 20.95 -9.80
C LYS A 95 1.57 22.08 -8.91
N PHE A 96 2.47 23.01 -8.58
CA PHE A 96 2.19 24.19 -7.77
C PHE A 96 1.59 25.34 -8.61
N ASP A 97 0.28 25.55 -8.50
CA ASP A 97 -0.44 26.77 -8.87
C ASP A 97 -1.12 27.32 -7.61
N TYR A 98 -0.53 28.35 -6.99
CA TYR A 98 -0.80 28.77 -5.62
C TYR A 98 -2.28 29.05 -5.28
N VAL A 99 -3.08 29.54 -6.21
CA VAL A 99 -4.49 29.86 -5.94
C VAL A 99 -5.39 28.63 -6.05
N LYS A 100 -5.18 27.82 -7.07
CA LYS A 100 -5.91 26.55 -7.26
C LYS A 100 -5.56 25.53 -6.18
N GLU A 101 -4.35 25.62 -5.63
CA GLU A 101 -3.87 24.78 -4.56
C GLU A 101 -4.56 25.03 -3.24
N MET A 102 -4.80 26.27 -2.87
CA MET A 102 -5.51 26.57 -1.63
C MET A 102 -6.94 26.02 -1.66
N GLU A 103 -7.64 26.12 -2.80
CA GLU A 103 -8.95 25.50 -2.96
C GLU A 103 -8.88 23.97 -2.90
N PHE A 104 -7.87 23.37 -3.56
CA PHE A 104 -7.64 21.94 -3.52
C PHE A 104 -7.32 21.48 -2.10
N VAL A 105 -6.39 22.13 -1.40
CA VAL A 105 -6.01 21.80 -0.02
C VAL A 105 -7.22 21.87 0.92
N TRP A 106 -8.07 22.90 0.81
CA TRP A 106 -9.27 22.99 1.61
C TRP A 106 -10.29 21.89 1.30
N LYS A 107 -10.48 21.60 0.02
CA LYS A 107 -11.37 20.51 -0.43
C LYS A 107 -10.84 19.16 0.03
N ALA A 108 -9.55 18.91 -0.13
CA ALA A 108 -8.86 17.71 0.31
C ALA A 108 -8.98 17.52 1.82
N PHE A 109 -8.65 18.55 2.60
CA PHE A 109 -8.78 18.51 4.06
C PHE A 109 -10.20 18.20 4.51
N ARG A 110 -11.20 18.82 3.89
CA ARG A 110 -12.62 18.56 4.20
C ARG A 110 -13.00 17.10 3.91
N ILE A 111 -12.62 16.59 2.77
CA ILE A 111 -12.88 15.21 2.36
C ILE A 111 -12.16 14.24 3.30
N MET A 112 -10.88 14.44 3.56
CA MET A 112 -10.09 13.63 4.49
C MET A 112 -10.68 13.63 5.90
N SER A 113 -11.18 14.77 6.38
CA SER A 113 -11.83 14.84 7.69
C SER A 113 -13.09 13.97 7.74
N ILE A 114 -13.96 14.06 6.73
CA ILE A 114 -15.21 13.26 6.65
C ILE A 114 -14.87 11.77 6.55
N MET A 115 -13.92 11.42 5.67
CA MET A 115 -13.47 10.05 5.45
C MET A 115 -12.77 9.49 6.69
N GLY A 116 -11.89 10.28 7.31
CA GLY A 116 -11.17 9.91 8.51
C GLY A 116 -12.11 9.57 9.66
N VAL A 117 -13.16 10.37 9.87
CA VAL A 117 -14.17 10.07 10.90
C VAL A 117 -14.92 8.79 10.57
N LYS A 118 -15.31 8.56 9.31
CA LYS A 118 -16.03 7.35 8.91
C LYS A 118 -15.15 6.10 9.02
N LEU A 119 -13.92 6.16 8.53
CA LEU A 119 -12.95 5.08 8.68
C LEU A 119 -12.67 4.80 10.15
N TYR A 120 -12.46 5.84 10.96
CA TYR A 120 -12.25 5.70 12.40
C TYR A 120 -13.42 4.99 13.07
N ASN A 121 -14.65 5.42 12.82
CA ASN A 121 -15.84 4.83 13.40
C ASN A 121 -16.02 3.37 12.96
N GLN A 122 -15.76 3.08 11.68
CA GLN A 122 -15.87 1.72 11.15
C GLN A 122 -14.81 0.79 11.74
N THR A 123 -13.58 1.27 11.90
CA THR A 123 -12.51 0.48 12.52
C THR A 123 -12.74 0.26 14.01
N ASP A 124 -13.29 1.26 14.70
CA ASP A 124 -13.62 1.17 16.12
C ASP A 124 -14.79 0.20 16.36
N TYR A 125 -15.84 0.29 15.53
CA TYR A 125 -16.97 -0.63 15.51
C TYR A 125 -16.53 -2.08 15.24
N TYR A 126 -15.73 -2.30 14.21
CA TYR A 126 -15.14 -3.61 13.93
C TYR A 126 -14.34 -4.14 15.11
N ALA A 127 -13.54 -3.29 15.72
CA ALA A 127 -12.76 -3.66 16.89
C ALA A 127 -13.65 -4.05 18.07
N ASP A 128 -14.78 -3.40 18.28
CA ASP A 128 -15.72 -3.71 19.36
C ASP A 128 -16.51 -4.99 19.14
N GLU A 129 -16.98 -5.25 17.92
CA GLU A 129 -17.69 -6.50 17.61
C GLU A 129 -16.78 -7.74 17.69
N ARG A 130 -15.53 -7.61 17.30
CA ARG A 130 -14.53 -8.67 17.40
C ARG A 130 -14.22 -9.07 18.86
N ILE A 131 -14.56 -8.17 19.78
CA ILE A 131 -14.18 -8.30 21.19
C ILE A 131 -15.31 -8.83 22.07
N GLY A 132 -15.82 -9.97 21.77
CA GLY A 132 -16.36 -10.77 22.86
C GLY A 132 -15.29 -11.13 23.90
N ASN A 133 -14.01 -10.82 23.62
CA ASN A 133 -12.88 -11.14 24.49
C ASN A 133 -11.75 -10.13 24.23
N TRP A 134 -11.71 -9.05 25.01
CA TRP A 134 -10.76 -7.93 24.86
C TRP A 134 -9.27 -8.32 24.97
N GLN A 135 -8.95 -9.56 25.38
CA GLN A 135 -7.60 -10.13 25.36
C GLN A 135 -7.14 -10.59 23.96
N LEU A 136 -8.03 -10.71 22.97
CA LEU A 136 -7.72 -11.25 21.65
C LEU A 136 -7.42 -10.19 20.59
N ASN A 137 -7.29 -8.92 20.97
CA ASN A 137 -7.07 -7.80 20.05
C ASN A 137 -5.61 -7.49 19.75
N VAL A 138 -4.79 -8.50 19.73
CA VAL A 138 -3.41 -8.35 19.28
C VAL A 138 -3.34 -8.84 17.86
N VAL A 139 -3.08 -7.91 16.93
CA VAL A 139 -2.73 -8.27 15.57
C VAL A 139 -1.46 -9.11 15.62
N ALA A 140 -1.50 -10.33 15.10
CA ALA A 140 -0.34 -11.19 15.03
C ALA A 140 0.75 -10.54 14.15
N ASP A 141 2.02 -10.92 14.33
CA ASP A 141 3.13 -10.30 13.61
C ASP A 141 2.97 -10.32 12.08
N GLN A 142 2.34 -11.36 11.55
CA GLN A 142 2.02 -11.47 10.12
C GLN A 142 1.00 -10.44 9.63
N GLY A 143 0.17 -9.88 10.50
CA GLY A 143 -0.83 -8.87 10.17
C GLY A 143 -0.34 -7.43 10.37
N LYS A 144 0.77 -7.24 11.07
CA LYS A 144 1.28 -5.91 11.41
C LYS A 144 1.84 -5.14 10.22
N ARG A 145 2.34 -5.86 9.22
CA ARG A 145 2.91 -5.25 7.99
C ARG A 145 2.59 -6.13 6.80
N LEU A 146 2.33 -5.48 5.67
CA LEU A 146 2.27 -6.13 4.37
C LEU A 146 3.65 -6.73 4.04
N LYS A 147 3.65 -7.87 3.38
CA LYS A 147 4.88 -8.52 2.94
C LYS A 147 5.32 -7.94 1.61
N ASN A 148 6.61 -7.72 1.49
CA ASN A 148 7.23 -7.34 0.25
C ASN A 148 7.53 -8.58 -0.59
N TYR A 149 7.33 -8.44 -1.90
CA TYR A 149 7.66 -9.46 -2.89
C TYR A 149 8.93 -9.04 -3.64
N MET A 150 10.03 -9.71 -3.33
CA MET A 150 11.19 -9.62 -4.23
C MET A 150 10.99 -10.63 -5.36
N PRO A 151 10.76 -10.20 -6.59
CA PRO A 151 10.63 -11.13 -7.70
C PRO A 151 11.92 -11.95 -7.82
N LEU A 152 11.78 -13.27 -7.93
CA LEU A 152 12.89 -14.22 -8.05
C LEU A 152 13.89 -13.79 -9.15
N ILE A 153 13.38 -13.15 -10.19
CA ILE A 153 14.15 -12.61 -11.32
C ILE A 153 15.16 -11.54 -10.86
N SER A 154 14.78 -10.59 -9.99
CA SER A 154 15.70 -9.55 -9.52
C SER A 154 16.82 -10.14 -8.67
N THR A 155 16.51 -11.12 -7.86
CA THR A 155 17.49 -11.84 -7.05
C THR A 155 18.48 -12.61 -7.94
N ILE A 156 17.98 -13.29 -8.97
CA ILE A 156 18.82 -14.01 -9.96
C ILE A 156 19.71 -13.03 -10.72
N VAL A 157 19.17 -11.91 -11.20
CA VAL A 157 19.95 -10.89 -11.92
C VAL A 157 21.04 -10.30 -11.02
N PHE A 158 20.72 -10.04 -9.76
CA PHE A 158 21.72 -9.55 -8.79
C PHE A 158 22.84 -10.57 -8.56
N ILE A 159 22.51 -11.85 -8.37
CA ILE A 159 23.51 -12.92 -8.21
C ILE A 159 24.38 -13.05 -9.47
N LEU A 160 23.76 -13.06 -10.66
CA LEU A 160 24.49 -13.16 -11.92
C LEU A 160 25.44 -11.97 -12.14
N SER A 161 25.00 -10.75 -11.80
CA SER A 161 25.83 -9.57 -11.90
C SER A 161 27.01 -9.62 -10.93
N ALA A 162 26.80 -10.06 -9.69
CA ALA A 162 27.86 -10.22 -8.71
C ALA A 162 28.91 -11.26 -9.15
N VAL A 163 28.45 -12.40 -9.69
CA VAL A 163 29.33 -13.43 -10.25
C VAL A 163 30.13 -12.89 -11.44
N PHE A 164 29.47 -12.17 -12.35
CA PHE A 164 30.15 -11.54 -13.49
C PHE A 164 31.28 -10.58 -13.06
N PHE A 165 30.98 -9.70 -12.10
CA PHE A 165 32.00 -8.78 -11.55
C PHE A 165 33.15 -9.50 -10.85
N MET A 166 32.86 -10.59 -10.16
CA MET A 166 33.91 -11.41 -9.53
C MET A 166 34.81 -12.06 -10.56
N ILE A 167 34.27 -12.65 -11.62
CA ILE A 167 35.02 -13.24 -12.73
C ILE A 167 35.86 -12.16 -13.43
N TYR A 168 35.28 -10.99 -13.70
CA TYR A 168 35.97 -9.87 -14.30
C TYR A 168 37.16 -9.43 -13.45
N ALA A 169 36.99 -9.26 -12.16
CA ALA A 169 38.06 -8.91 -11.24
C ALA A 169 39.20 -9.95 -11.24
N ILE A 170 38.87 -11.24 -11.23
CA ILE A 170 39.87 -12.32 -11.29
C ILE A 170 40.65 -12.27 -12.60
N VAL A 171 39.96 -12.19 -13.73
CA VAL A 171 40.61 -12.21 -15.04
C VAL A 171 41.51 -10.97 -15.26
N PHE A 172 41.04 -9.79 -14.91
CA PHE A 172 41.76 -8.55 -15.20
C PHE A 172 42.76 -8.13 -14.14
N THR A 173 42.63 -8.61 -12.90
CA THR A 173 43.60 -8.26 -11.84
C THR A 173 44.61 -9.37 -11.54
N ILE A 174 44.20 -10.63 -11.58
CA ILE A 174 45.00 -11.77 -11.16
C ILE A 174 45.72 -12.42 -12.36
N ALA A 175 45.05 -12.59 -13.50
CA ALA A 175 45.67 -13.22 -14.69
C ALA A 175 46.94 -12.50 -15.19
N PRO A 176 47.04 -11.17 -15.23
CA PRO A 176 48.26 -10.49 -15.62
C PRO A 176 49.45 -10.68 -14.65
N ILE A 177 49.17 -11.00 -13.38
CA ILE A 177 50.18 -11.24 -12.36
C ILE A 177 50.80 -12.64 -12.51
N ILE A 178 49.96 -13.61 -12.91
CA ILE A 178 50.39 -15.02 -13.07
C ILE A 178 51.12 -15.25 -14.40
N MET A 179 50.87 -14.42 -15.43
CA MET A 179 51.51 -14.53 -16.74
C MET A 179 52.82 -13.70 -16.86
N ARG A 180 53.29 -13.16 -15.77
CA ARG A 180 54.57 -12.50 -15.66
C ARG A 180 55.60 -13.40 -14.96
#